data_3e6de429c0185dd15f5e93408d3e18d3
#
_entry.id   3e6de429c0185dd15f5e93408d3e18d3
#
_cell.length_a   1.000
_cell.length_b   1.000
_cell.length_c   1.000
_cell.angle_alpha   90.00
_cell.angle_beta   90.00
_cell.angle_gamma   90.00
#
_symmetry.space_group_name_H-M   'P 1'
#
loop_
_entity.id
_entity.type
_entity.pdbx_description
1 polymer ?
#
loop_
_entity_poly.entity_id
_entity_poly.type
_entity_poly.pdbx_seq_one_letter_code
_entity_poly.pdbx_strand_id
1 'polypeptide(L)'
;MSRTSRPQERGSRRVVHGLIAGTGAAVLLLTGCASGDGEGSSESADAGSFSVLTPAENAIIRDELTTLSEGACATENEAMPLEDQTVAQADVVQKITLLASQDALPTAFVAGTAQVRPDGDLGKNDLIVDYEEKLTELGVWDDVLPAAKSTITSVYGGMVSLPFQYNVEGIWFNKQILSENGIAEPQTWDELVTALETLKGAGVVPLTEAGSQGWPLTRLIGNYLFRSIGPDAMKDVQSGDAKLTDPEYVEGAQAIADLGSAGLFGEGVTSRDTDTANTQFLTGEAAMTYNGSWFLANLNDPAQNRIGEENVGFLPFPDVEGGEGDRSQWPANAGAATAMSAKAYTDGVGDWLSCIAENYGSSALQNQGVISGFALNEEVSDVPALTTVVQEYVNEADETVLWFEALFDAKTTSDAQTNVSLLVSGGMSAEDYMAALQADLDQAQ
;
A
#
# COMPACT_ATOMS: atom_id res chain seq x y z
N MET A 1 -63.77 -17.44 -0.93
CA MET A 1 -63.93 -18.82 -0.43
C MET A 1 -62.60 -19.19 0.17
N SER A 2 -62.59 -19.18 1.37
CA SER A 2 -62.53 -20.07 2.55
C SER A 2 -61.06 -20.16 3.01
N ARG A 3 -60.64 -19.49 4.07
CA ARG A 3 -60.57 -19.82 5.52
C ARG A 3 -59.90 -21.17 5.73
N THR A 4 -58.81 -21.29 6.52
CA THR A 4 -58.71 -21.31 7.99
C THR A 4 -57.22 -21.45 8.38
N SER A 5 -56.65 -20.70 9.26
CA SER A 5 -56.63 -20.64 10.74
C SER A 5 -55.54 -21.49 11.40
N ARG A 6 -54.77 -20.77 12.25
CA ARG A 6 -53.79 -21.21 13.27
C ARG A 6 -54.39 -22.22 14.28
N PRO A 7 -53.57 -22.89 15.14
CA PRO A 7 -53.15 -22.17 16.35
C PRO A 7 -51.74 -22.46 16.92
N GLN A 8 -51.39 -21.59 17.89
CA GLN A 8 -50.35 -21.66 18.88
C GLN A 8 -50.51 -22.83 19.86
N GLU A 9 -49.43 -23.31 20.44
CA GLU A 9 -49.43 -23.73 21.84
C GLU A 9 -48.14 -23.37 22.56
N ARG A 10 -48.30 -22.77 23.73
CA ARG A 10 -47.35 -22.47 24.78
C ARG A 10 -47.13 -23.70 25.66
N GLY A 11 -45.94 -23.89 26.19
CA GLY A 11 -45.65 -24.79 27.29
C GLY A 11 -44.49 -24.30 28.14
N SER A 12 -44.81 -23.91 29.34
CA SER A 12 -43.96 -23.32 30.38
C SER A 12 -43.50 -24.33 31.43
N ARG A 13 -42.47 -23.96 32.20
CA ARG A 13 -42.03 -24.42 33.56
C ARG A 13 -41.07 -25.60 33.58
N ARG A 14 -40.04 -25.69 34.43
CA ARG A 14 -39.83 -25.17 35.80
C ARG A 14 -38.32 -25.18 36.15
N VAL A 15 -37.98 -24.25 37.02
CA VAL A 15 -36.78 -24.09 37.84
C VAL A 15 -36.55 -25.30 38.77
N VAL A 16 -35.29 -25.71 38.96
CA VAL A 16 -34.83 -26.37 40.20
C VAL A 16 -33.47 -25.81 40.61
N HIS A 17 -33.42 -25.29 41.79
CA HIS A 17 -32.25 -24.85 42.56
C HIS A 17 -31.53 -26.04 43.17
N GLY A 18 -30.20 -26.03 43.23
CA GLY A 18 -29.41 -26.92 44.03
C GLY A 18 -28.11 -26.23 44.46
N LEU A 19 -28.12 -25.63 45.63
CA LEU A 19 -26.92 -25.23 46.37
C LEU A 19 -26.27 -26.45 47.01
N ILE A 20 -24.93 -26.63 46.87
CA ILE A 20 -24.12 -27.31 47.88
C ILE A 20 -22.79 -26.54 48.00
N ALA A 21 -22.55 -26.07 49.23
CA ALA A 21 -21.30 -25.49 49.69
C ALA A 21 -20.36 -26.61 50.14
N GLY A 22 -19.09 -26.45 49.91
CA GLY A 22 -18.02 -27.33 50.39
C GLY A 22 -16.72 -26.57 50.58
N THR A 23 -16.45 -26.21 51.83
CA THR A 23 -15.23 -25.64 52.38
C THR A 23 -14.13 -26.67 52.47
N GLY A 24 -12.88 -26.27 52.22
CA GLY A 24 -11.69 -27.14 52.47
C GLY A 24 -10.36 -26.40 52.21
N ALA A 25 -9.92 -25.77 53.24
CA ALA A 25 -8.64 -25.55 53.87
C ALA A 25 -7.33 -25.51 53.06
N ALA A 26 -6.63 -24.40 53.28
CA ALA A 26 -5.24 -24.13 52.95
C ALA A 26 -4.25 -25.01 53.69
N VAL A 27 -3.16 -25.38 53.03
CA VAL A 27 -1.89 -25.78 53.68
C VAL A 27 -0.75 -25.03 52.98
N LEU A 28 -0.17 -24.08 53.69
CA LEU A 28 1.14 -23.49 53.46
C LEU A 28 2.20 -24.42 53.99
N LEU A 29 3.18 -24.78 53.18
CA LEU A 29 4.46 -25.31 53.64
C LEU A 29 5.60 -24.47 53.05
N LEU A 30 6.20 -23.68 53.93
CA LEU A 30 7.52 -23.05 53.82
C LEU A 30 8.59 -24.02 54.28
N THR A 31 9.56 -24.30 53.46
CA THR A 31 10.94 -24.71 53.81
C THR A 31 11.78 -24.57 52.55
N GLY A 32 12.94 -24.01 52.44
CA GLY A 32 13.99 -23.61 53.35
C GLY A 32 15.21 -23.40 52.46
N CYS A 33 16.03 -22.37 52.73
CA CYS A 33 17.26 -22.01 52.02
C CYS A 33 18.29 -23.15 52.03
N ALA A 34 18.93 -23.38 50.90
CA ALA A 34 20.27 -23.94 50.82
C ALA A 34 21.07 -23.22 49.74
N SER A 35 22.14 -22.58 50.13
CA SER A 35 23.16 -21.97 49.31
C SER A 35 23.89 -23.04 48.50
N GLY A 36 24.03 -22.82 47.19
CA GLY A 36 24.89 -23.57 46.31
C GLY A 36 25.34 -22.68 45.18
N ASP A 37 26.61 -22.30 45.17
CA ASP A 37 27.27 -21.69 44.04
C ASP A 37 27.15 -22.62 42.82
N GLY A 38 26.46 -22.17 41.79
CA GLY A 38 26.38 -22.83 40.49
C GLY A 38 26.41 -21.75 39.45
N GLU A 39 27.41 -21.80 38.60
CA GLU A 39 27.63 -20.96 37.43
C GLU A 39 26.32 -20.74 36.67
N GLY A 40 25.99 -19.49 36.49
CA GLY A 40 24.82 -19.10 35.73
C GLY A 40 24.97 -19.52 34.26
N SER A 41 24.25 -20.58 33.91
CA SER A 41 23.78 -20.70 32.57
C SER A 41 22.77 -19.54 32.36
N SER A 42 23.15 -18.58 31.53
CA SER A 42 22.19 -17.61 30.96
C SER A 42 21.07 -18.45 30.36
N GLU A 43 19.91 -18.48 31.02
CA GLU A 43 18.67 -18.84 30.34
C GLU A 43 18.57 -17.92 29.14
N SER A 44 18.68 -18.48 27.94
CA SER A 44 18.27 -17.83 26.72
C SER A 44 16.83 -17.34 26.94
N ALA A 45 16.63 -16.02 26.95
CA ALA A 45 15.30 -15.45 26.86
C ALA A 45 14.56 -16.21 25.76
N ASP A 46 13.34 -16.62 26.06
CA ASP A 46 12.46 -17.32 25.12
C ASP A 46 12.49 -16.50 23.82
N ALA A 47 13.12 -17.03 22.77
CA ALA A 47 13.26 -16.33 21.50
C ALA A 47 11.85 -16.20 20.94
N GLY A 48 11.27 -14.99 21.01
CA GLY A 48 9.96 -14.70 20.44
C GLY A 48 9.92 -15.02 18.95
N SER A 49 8.79 -14.82 18.32
CA SER A 49 8.67 -14.92 16.86
C SER A 49 8.94 -13.57 16.19
N PHE A 50 9.43 -13.58 14.93
CA PHE A 50 9.45 -12.43 14.05
C PHE A 50 8.06 -12.29 13.43
N SER A 51 7.17 -11.58 14.11
CA SER A 51 5.78 -11.43 13.66
C SER A 51 5.63 -10.28 12.67
N VAL A 52 4.97 -10.56 11.55
CA VAL A 52 4.76 -9.57 10.47
C VAL A 52 3.27 -9.47 10.15
N LEU A 53 2.72 -8.25 10.09
CA LEU A 53 1.33 -8.01 9.70
C LEU A 53 1.27 -7.21 8.40
N THR A 54 0.65 -7.81 7.38
CA THR A 54 0.52 -7.23 6.04
C THR A 54 -0.95 -7.20 5.56
N PRO A 55 -1.29 -6.35 4.58
CA PRO A 55 -2.56 -6.46 3.87
C PRO A 55 -2.71 -7.82 3.19
N ALA A 56 -3.90 -8.41 3.25
CA ALA A 56 -4.19 -9.67 2.59
C ALA A 56 -4.09 -9.56 1.05
N GLU A 57 -4.44 -8.40 0.51
CA GLU A 57 -4.42 -8.09 -0.92
C GLU A 57 -3.03 -7.76 -1.48
N ASN A 58 -2.02 -7.54 -0.62
CA ASN A 58 -0.63 -7.34 -1.03
C ASN A 58 0.25 -8.44 -0.41
N ALA A 59 0.45 -9.50 -1.17
CA ALA A 59 1.20 -10.67 -0.75
C ALA A 59 2.73 -10.51 -0.89
N ILE A 60 3.21 -9.52 -1.65
CA ILE A 60 4.62 -9.39 -2.07
C ILE A 60 5.59 -9.50 -0.90
N ILE A 61 5.38 -8.69 0.15
CA ILE A 61 6.28 -8.66 1.31
C ILE A 61 6.27 -10.01 2.04
N ARG A 62 5.07 -10.56 2.29
CA ARG A 62 4.89 -11.82 3.00
C ARG A 62 5.52 -12.99 2.26
N ASP A 63 5.23 -13.10 0.96
CA ASP A 63 5.70 -14.21 0.15
C ASP A 63 7.22 -14.19 0.00
N GLU A 64 7.82 -12.99 -0.11
CA GLU A 64 9.28 -12.86 -0.16
C GLU A 64 9.95 -13.11 1.20
N LEU A 65 9.39 -12.63 2.32
CA LEU A 65 9.90 -12.96 3.64
C LEU A 65 9.81 -14.47 3.92
N THR A 66 8.77 -15.14 3.42
CA THR A 66 8.66 -16.60 3.48
C THR A 66 9.80 -17.26 2.70
N THR A 67 10.08 -16.80 1.48
CA THR A 67 11.19 -17.29 0.65
C THR A 67 12.53 -17.11 1.36
N LEU A 68 12.79 -15.92 1.91
CA LEU A 68 14.01 -15.66 2.68
C LEU A 68 14.12 -16.57 3.92
N SER A 69 13.01 -16.80 4.64
CA SER A 69 12.98 -17.66 5.83
C SER A 69 13.35 -19.13 5.55
N GLU A 70 13.09 -19.59 4.33
CA GLU A 70 13.42 -20.93 3.85
C GLU A 70 14.80 -21.00 3.17
N GLY A 71 15.39 -19.84 2.85
CA GLY A 71 16.63 -19.68 2.09
C GLY A 71 17.72 -18.92 2.85
N ALA A 72 17.98 -17.69 2.40
CA ALA A 72 19.09 -16.87 2.89
C ALA A 72 19.01 -16.56 4.39
N CYS A 73 17.81 -16.36 4.94
CA CYS A 73 17.57 -16.06 6.36
C CYS A 73 17.13 -17.30 7.19
N ALA A 74 17.46 -18.51 6.75
CA ALA A 74 17.05 -19.72 7.45
C ALA A 74 17.61 -19.83 8.88
N THR A 75 18.81 -19.27 9.11
CA THR A 75 19.44 -19.25 10.45
C THR A 75 18.66 -18.34 11.41
N GLU A 76 18.28 -17.17 10.95
CA GLU A 76 17.49 -16.19 11.69
C GLU A 76 16.09 -16.73 11.97
N ASN A 77 15.49 -17.42 10.99
CA ASN A 77 14.21 -18.10 11.11
C ASN A 77 14.26 -19.30 12.08
N GLU A 78 15.38 -20.05 12.15
CA GLU A 78 15.54 -21.11 13.15
C GLU A 78 15.63 -20.52 14.57
N ALA A 79 16.29 -19.39 14.74
CA ALA A 79 16.45 -18.71 16.03
C ALA A 79 15.19 -17.95 16.46
N MET A 80 14.48 -17.32 15.53
CA MET A 80 13.28 -16.50 15.73
C MET A 80 12.31 -16.74 14.56
N PRO A 81 11.39 -17.71 14.68
CA PRO A 81 10.50 -18.10 13.57
C PRO A 81 9.65 -16.97 13.03
N LEU A 82 9.55 -16.88 11.69
CA LEU A 82 8.65 -15.96 11.02
C LEU A 82 7.20 -16.36 11.29
N GLU A 83 6.39 -15.40 11.73
CA GLU A 83 4.94 -15.54 11.90
C GLU A 83 4.23 -14.46 11.09
N ASP A 84 3.60 -14.83 9.98
CA ASP A 84 2.82 -13.89 9.19
C ASP A 84 1.37 -13.78 9.66
N GLN A 85 0.85 -12.56 9.63
CA GLN A 85 -0.54 -12.20 9.90
C GLN A 85 -1.05 -11.32 8.79
N THR A 86 -2.32 -11.49 8.43
CA THR A 86 -2.95 -10.67 7.40
C THR A 86 -4.21 -9.98 7.90
N VAL A 87 -4.51 -8.84 7.32
CA VAL A 87 -5.74 -8.08 7.53
C VAL A 87 -6.18 -7.50 6.19
N ALA A 88 -7.48 -7.30 5.97
CA ALA A 88 -7.95 -6.61 4.77
C ALA A 88 -7.33 -5.21 4.68
N GLN A 89 -6.91 -4.79 3.49
CA GLN A 89 -6.23 -3.50 3.29
C GLN A 89 -7.04 -2.32 3.84
N ALA A 90 -8.35 -2.34 3.69
CA ALA A 90 -9.24 -1.30 4.23
C ALA A 90 -9.22 -1.21 5.77
N ASP A 91 -8.83 -2.27 6.46
CA ASP A 91 -8.85 -2.36 7.93
C ASP A 91 -7.48 -2.11 8.57
N VAL A 92 -6.40 -1.96 7.77
CA VAL A 92 -5.01 -1.82 8.25
C VAL A 92 -4.89 -0.72 9.31
N VAL A 93 -5.30 0.50 8.98
CA VAL A 93 -5.15 1.68 9.86
C VAL A 93 -5.85 1.45 11.19
N GLN A 94 -7.10 0.94 11.15
CA GLN A 94 -7.88 0.67 12.35
C GLN A 94 -7.26 -0.46 13.19
N LYS A 95 -6.78 -1.52 12.53
CA LYS A 95 -6.12 -2.65 13.21
C LYS A 95 -4.86 -2.21 13.92
N ILE A 96 -4.00 -1.42 13.26
CA ILE A 96 -2.75 -0.92 13.86
C ILE A 96 -3.06 0.03 15.02
N THR A 97 -4.01 0.96 14.89
CA THR A 97 -4.44 1.83 15.99
C THR A 97 -4.88 1.01 17.21
N LEU A 98 -5.67 -0.05 17.00
CA LEU A 98 -6.11 -0.93 18.07
C LEU A 98 -4.94 -1.66 18.74
N LEU A 99 -4.03 -2.25 17.96
CA LEU A 99 -2.87 -2.97 18.48
C LEU A 99 -1.92 -2.03 19.24
N ALA A 100 -1.68 -0.83 18.72
CA ALA A 100 -0.89 0.20 19.40
C ALA A 100 -1.49 0.57 20.76
N SER A 101 -2.81 0.77 20.83
CA SER A 101 -3.52 1.10 22.08
C SER A 101 -3.47 -0.02 23.13
N GLN A 102 -3.27 -1.27 22.68
CA GLN A 102 -3.17 -2.46 23.52
C GLN A 102 -1.71 -2.85 23.86
N ASP A 103 -0.75 -2.05 23.39
CA ASP A 103 0.69 -2.34 23.52
C ASP A 103 1.08 -3.73 22.94
N ALA A 104 0.43 -4.09 21.82
CA ALA A 104 0.48 -5.40 21.17
C ALA A 104 0.81 -5.32 19.67
N LEU A 105 1.61 -4.33 19.27
CA LEU A 105 2.11 -4.22 17.89
C LEU A 105 2.97 -5.44 17.54
N PRO A 106 2.82 -6.01 16.32
CA PRO A 106 3.74 -7.03 15.82
C PRO A 106 5.16 -6.49 15.68
N THR A 107 6.14 -7.37 15.44
CA THR A 107 7.53 -6.97 15.23
C THR A 107 7.65 -6.03 14.03
N ALA A 108 7.11 -6.42 12.86
CA ALA A 108 7.00 -5.56 11.70
C ALA A 108 5.54 -5.50 11.20
N PHE A 109 5.12 -4.39 10.64
CA PHE A 109 3.73 -4.23 10.20
C PHE A 109 3.57 -3.12 9.17
N VAL A 110 2.64 -3.32 8.26
CA VAL A 110 2.17 -2.25 7.39
C VAL A 110 1.25 -1.32 8.17
N ALA A 111 1.45 -0.01 8.01
CA ALA A 111 0.67 1.05 8.65
C ALA A 111 0.19 2.09 7.63
N GLY A 112 -0.72 2.96 8.04
CA GLY A 112 -1.10 4.12 7.25
C GLY A 112 0.02 5.16 7.21
N THR A 113 0.20 5.83 6.06
CA THR A 113 1.23 6.87 5.86
C THR A 113 1.23 7.91 6.96
N ALA A 114 0.06 8.44 7.32
CA ALA A 114 -0.06 9.45 8.37
C ALA A 114 0.24 8.92 9.77
N GLN A 115 0.07 7.61 10.03
CA GLN A 115 0.33 7.04 11.36
C GLN A 115 1.80 7.04 11.75
N VAL A 116 2.70 6.82 10.76
CA VAL A 116 4.15 6.66 11.01
C VAL A 116 4.91 7.99 11.06
N ARG A 117 4.31 9.09 10.62
CA ARG A 117 4.92 10.43 10.67
C ARG A 117 5.19 10.88 12.11
N PRO A 118 6.10 11.85 12.32
CA PRO A 118 6.39 12.38 13.65
C PRO A 118 5.19 12.93 14.41
N ASP A 119 4.18 13.45 13.71
CA ASP A 119 2.91 13.94 14.25
C ASP A 119 1.81 12.87 14.31
N GLY A 120 2.03 11.73 13.66
CA GLY A 120 1.12 10.58 13.64
C GLY A 120 1.10 9.80 14.94
N ASP A 121 0.10 8.92 15.10
CA ASP A 121 -0.13 8.19 16.35
C ASP A 121 1.01 7.25 16.73
N LEU A 122 1.75 6.71 15.76
CA LEU A 122 2.90 5.85 16.04
C LEU A 122 4.18 6.67 16.28
N GLY A 123 4.46 7.68 15.43
CA GLY A 123 5.67 8.49 15.55
C GLY A 123 5.70 9.34 16.82
N LYS A 124 4.66 10.10 17.11
CA LYS A 124 4.60 11.00 18.29
C LYS A 124 4.67 10.29 19.65
N ASN A 125 4.41 8.98 19.69
CA ASN A 125 4.47 8.17 20.90
C ASN A 125 5.70 7.25 20.95
N ASP A 126 6.68 7.43 20.04
CA ASP A 126 7.92 6.65 19.96
C ASP A 126 7.66 5.11 19.88
N LEU A 127 6.58 4.70 19.19
CA LEU A 127 6.18 3.29 19.11
C LEU A 127 6.92 2.50 18.02
N ILE A 128 7.63 3.19 17.13
CA ILE A 128 8.32 2.61 15.98
C ILE A 128 9.80 2.98 15.99
N VAL A 129 10.63 2.12 15.40
CA VAL A 129 12.09 2.36 15.32
C VAL A 129 12.44 3.38 14.24
N ASP A 130 13.55 4.06 14.40
CA ASP A 130 14.26 4.75 13.34
C ASP A 130 15.20 3.74 12.64
N TYR A 131 14.93 3.44 11.38
CA TYR A 131 15.71 2.49 10.62
C TYR A 131 17.11 3.02 10.23
N GLU A 132 17.31 4.32 10.11
CA GLU A 132 18.64 4.88 9.87
C GLU A 132 19.57 4.55 11.05
N GLU A 133 19.09 4.76 12.29
CA GLU A 133 19.82 4.38 13.49
C GLU A 133 20.11 2.87 13.50
N LYS A 134 19.09 2.03 13.33
CA LYS A 134 19.23 0.58 13.48
C LYS A 134 20.07 -0.07 12.38
N LEU A 135 19.85 0.27 11.11
CA LEU A 135 20.63 -0.25 10.00
C LEU A 135 22.10 0.24 10.04
N THR A 136 22.35 1.46 10.56
CA THR A 136 23.71 1.96 10.80
C THR A 136 24.40 1.18 11.91
N GLU A 137 23.71 0.91 13.03
CA GLU A 137 24.24 0.11 14.14
C GLU A 137 24.60 -1.31 13.67
N LEU A 138 23.79 -1.91 12.80
CA LEU A 138 23.98 -3.23 12.20
C LEU A 138 25.02 -3.24 11.06
N GLY A 139 25.41 -2.09 10.52
CA GLY A 139 26.39 -1.96 9.43
C GLY A 139 25.83 -2.26 8.04
N VAL A 140 24.51 -2.27 7.86
CA VAL A 140 23.79 -2.58 6.60
C VAL A 140 23.02 -1.37 6.04
N TRP A 141 23.32 -0.16 6.50
CA TRP A 141 22.69 1.06 6.01
C TRP A 141 22.88 1.27 4.51
N ASP A 142 24.05 0.91 3.99
CA ASP A 142 24.40 1.09 2.58
C ASP A 142 23.66 0.11 1.65
N ASP A 143 23.04 -0.93 2.20
CA ASP A 143 22.17 -1.84 1.44
C ASP A 143 20.78 -1.28 1.13
N VAL A 144 20.44 -0.10 1.67
CA VAL A 144 19.27 0.67 1.25
C VAL A 144 19.67 1.71 0.21
N LEU A 145 18.96 1.74 -0.93
CA LEU A 145 19.24 2.65 -2.04
C LEU A 145 19.02 4.12 -1.66
N PRO A 146 19.91 5.05 -2.09
CA PRO A 146 19.77 6.48 -1.80
C PRO A 146 18.41 7.07 -2.21
N ALA A 147 17.86 6.67 -3.36
CA ALA A 147 16.57 7.10 -3.85
C ALA A 147 15.42 6.68 -2.90
N ALA A 148 15.46 5.44 -2.40
CA ALA A 148 14.49 4.95 -1.43
C ALA A 148 14.58 5.69 -0.09
N LYS A 149 15.79 5.93 0.43
CA LYS A 149 16.03 6.76 1.63
C LYS A 149 15.42 8.15 1.48
N SER A 150 15.69 8.80 0.35
CA SER A 150 15.17 10.15 0.05
C SER A 150 13.64 10.16 -0.01
N THR A 151 13.04 9.21 -0.71
CA THR A 151 11.58 9.09 -0.84
C THR A 151 10.92 8.86 0.52
N ILE A 152 11.42 7.90 1.29
CA ILE A 152 10.89 7.57 2.63
C ILE A 152 10.96 8.77 3.55
N THR A 153 12.12 9.44 3.60
CA THR A 153 12.31 10.61 4.45
C THR A 153 11.40 11.77 4.04
N SER A 154 11.21 11.98 2.74
CA SER A 154 10.32 13.04 2.23
C SER A 154 8.85 12.77 2.56
N VAL A 155 8.41 11.50 2.50
CA VAL A 155 7.00 11.11 2.76
C VAL A 155 6.69 11.07 4.25
N TYR A 156 7.59 10.50 5.04
CA TYR A 156 7.31 10.15 6.43
C TYR A 156 8.02 11.07 7.45
N GLY A 157 8.92 11.95 7.00
CA GLY A 157 9.67 12.84 7.89
C GLY A 157 10.83 12.18 8.62
N GLY A 158 11.18 10.92 8.27
CA GLY A 158 12.27 10.12 8.82
C GLY A 158 12.30 8.73 8.24
N MET A 159 13.35 7.95 8.54
CA MET A 159 13.49 6.56 8.09
C MET A 159 12.69 5.61 9.00
N VAL A 160 11.36 5.65 8.88
CA VAL A 160 10.41 4.87 9.70
C VAL A 160 9.72 3.73 8.92
N SER A 161 10.16 3.48 7.69
CA SER A 161 9.65 2.41 6.83
C SER A 161 10.78 1.68 6.14
N LEU A 162 10.67 0.35 5.98
CA LEU A 162 11.55 -0.44 5.12
C LEU A 162 11.07 -0.38 3.68
N PRO A 163 11.98 -0.21 2.71
CA PRO A 163 11.64 -0.10 1.29
C PRO A 163 11.49 -1.47 0.62
N PHE A 164 10.61 -2.32 1.11
CA PHE A 164 10.35 -3.63 0.49
C PHE A 164 9.93 -3.54 -0.97
N GLN A 165 9.42 -2.39 -1.37
CA GLN A 165 9.11 -2.05 -2.75
C GLN A 165 9.64 -0.64 -3.04
N TYR A 166 10.08 -0.41 -4.28
CA TYR A 166 10.32 0.92 -4.82
C TYR A 166 9.55 1.03 -6.13
N ASN A 167 8.52 1.83 -6.13
CA ASN A 167 7.55 1.84 -7.21
C ASN A 167 7.53 3.18 -7.93
N VAL A 168 7.36 3.10 -9.23
CA VAL A 168 6.86 4.20 -10.07
C VAL A 168 5.45 3.87 -10.53
N GLU A 169 4.64 4.91 -10.71
CA GLU A 169 3.23 4.76 -11.08
C GLU A 169 2.99 5.31 -12.48
N GLY A 170 2.15 4.62 -13.25
CA GLY A 170 1.84 5.00 -14.63
C GLY A 170 0.65 4.22 -15.19
N ILE A 171 0.46 4.29 -16.49
CA ILE A 171 -0.63 3.63 -17.18
C ILE A 171 -0.11 2.34 -17.84
N TRP A 172 -0.63 1.20 -17.39
CA TRP A 172 -0.47 -0.07 -18.06
C TRP A 172 -1.50 -0.18 -19.17
N PHE A 173 -1.11 -0.68 -20.34
CA PHE A 173 -2.01 -0.78 -21.48
C PHE A 173 -1.83 -2.07 -22.27
N ASN A 174 -2.90 -2.53 -22.90
CA ASN A 174 -2.90 -3.68 -23.79
C ASN A 174 -2.57 -3.23 -25.21
N LYS A 175 -1.35 -3.52 -25.66
CA LYS A 175 -0.83 -3.17 -26.99
C LYS A 175 -1.71 -3.70 -28.12
N GLN A 176 -2.24 -4.94 -27.96
CA GLN A 176 -3.08 -5.55 -28.99
C GLN A 176 -4.41 -4.77 -29.12
N ILE A 177 -5.08 -4.47 -28.02
CA ILE A 177 -6.34 -3.73 -28.03
C ILE A 177 -6.15 -2.34 -28.65
N LEU A 178 -5.09 -1.61 -28.28
CA LEU A 178 -4.79 -0.31 -28.85
C LEU A 178 -4.57 -0.42 -30.38
N SER A 179 -3.74 -1.36 -30.80
CA SER A 179 -3.42 -1.60 -32.22
C SER A 179 -4.66 -1.96 -33.05
N GLU A 180 -5.53 -2.85 -32.53
CA GLU A 180 -6.76 -3.27 -33.20
C GLU A 180 -7.75 -2.11 -33.38
N ASN A 181 -7.70 -1.09 -32.51
CA ASN A 181 -8.52 0.10 -32.58
C ASN A 181 -7.81 1.30 -33.27
N GLY A 182 -6.58 1.11 -33.78
CA GLY A 182 -5.83 2.14 -34.47
C GLY A 182 -5.34 3.26 -33.54
N ILE A 183 -5.17 2.98 -32.25
CA ILE A 183 -4.75 3.93 -31.23
C ILE A 183 -3.23 3.83 -31.04
N ALA A 184 -2.54 4.96 -31.18
CA ALA A 184 -1.15 5.12 -30.78
C ALA A 184 -1.04 5.33 -29.26
N GLU A 185 0.13 5.12 -28.67
CA GLU A 185 0.39 5.42 -27.27
C GLU A 185 0.17 6.92 -27.00
N PRO A 186 -0.79 7.31 -26.13
CA PRO A 186 -1.11 8.71 -25.89
C PRO A 186 0.05 9.41 -25.19
N GLN A 187 0.40 10.58 -25.68
CA GLN A 187 1.48 11.42 -25.16
C GLN A 187 0.93 12.60 -24.34
N THR A 188 -0.30 13.04 -24.68
CA THR A 188 -0.98 14.14 -24.02
C THR A 188 -2.30 13.69 -23.40
N TRP A 189 -2.83 14.49 -22.46
CA TRP A 189 -4.12 14.24 -21.82
C TRP A 189 -5.26 14.15 -22.85
N ASP A 190 -5.28 15.02 -23.83
CA ASP A 190 -6.31 15.04 -24.87
C ASP A 190 -6.24 13.80 -25.77
N GLU A 191 -5.02 13.31 -26.05
CA GLU A 191 -4.82 12.05 -26.76
C GLU A 191 -5.31 10.86 -25.93
N LEU A 192 -5.05 10.85 -24.60
CA LEU A 192 -5.56 9.81 -23.69
C LEU A 192 -7.09 9.81 -23.68
N VAL A 193 -7.74 10.96 -23.50
CA VAL A 193 -9.22 11.07 -23.51
C VAL A 193 -9.78 10.56 -24.83
N THR A 194 -9.19 10.97 -25.96
CA THR A 194 -9.59 10.52 -27.31
C THR A 194 -9.46 9.00 -27.47
N ALA A 195 -8.37 8.43 -26.96
CA ALA A 195 -8.15 6.98 -26.97
C ALA A 195 -9.21 6.24 -26.14
N LEU A 196 -9.50 6.73 -24.93
CA LEU A 196 -10.52 6.14 -24.05
C LEU A 196 -11.94 6.22 -24.67
N GLU A 197 -12.30 7.33 -25.31
CA GLU A 197 -13.58 7.48 -26.03
C GLU A 197 -13.68 6.51 -27.22
N THR A 198 -12.60 6.33 -27.97
CA THR A 198 -12.51 5.38 -29.09
C THR A 198 -12.73 3.94 -28.59
N LEU A 199 -12.06 3.55 -27.52
CA LEU A 199 -12.20 2.23 -26.89
C LEU A 199 -13.62 1.98 -26.39
N LYS A 200 -14.22 2.97 -25.73
CA LYS A 200 -15.63 2.90 -25.32
C LYS A 200 -16.56 2.70 -26.52
N GLY A 201 -16.33 3.44 -27.60
CA GLY A 201 -17.08 3.31 -28.85
C GLY A 201 -16.94 1.92 -29.49
N ALA A 202 -15.84 1.24 -29.28
CA ALA A 202 -15.58 -0.13 -29.71
C ALA A 202 -16.17 -1.19 -28.76
N GLY A 203 -16.73 -0.80 -27.60
CA GLY A 203 -17.32 -1.72 -26.61
C GLY A 203 -16.30 -2.39 -25.68
N VAL A 204 -15.08 -1.82 -25.59
CA VAL A 204 -14.02 -2.23 -24.66
C VAL A 204 -14.14 -1.38 -23.40
N VAL A 205 -13.84 -1.93 -22.22
CA VAL A 205 -13.63 -1.13 -20.99
C VAL A 205 -12.37 -0.29 -21.19
N PRO A 206 -12.47 1.06 -21.29
CA PRO A 206 -11.32 1.86 -21.68
C PRO A 206 -10.21 1.88 -20.62
N LEU A 207 -10.58 2.29 -19.39
CA LEU A 207 -9.70 2.39 -18.23
C LEU A 207 -10.39 1.77 -17.03
N THR A 208 -9.82 0.71 -16.47
CA THR A 208 -10.37 0.05 -15.29
C THR A 208 -9.69 0.54 -14.03
N GLU A 209 -10.48 0.90 -13.01
CA GLU A 209 -9.96 1.39 -11.72
C GLU A 209 -10.77 0.88 -10.54
N ALA A 210 -10.12 0.79 -9.37
CA ALA A 210 -10.72 0.33 -8.13
C ALA A 210 -11.34 1.49 -7.34
N GLY A 211 -12.56 1.88 -7.71
CA GLY A 211 -13.24 2.99 -7.05
C GLY A 211 -13.73 2.69 -5.63
N SER A 212 -13.83 1.41 -5.23
CA SER A 212 -14.20 1.07 -3.84
C SER A 212 -13.10 1.37 -2.83
N GLN A 213 -11.83 1.30 -3.22
CA GLN A 213 -10.69 1.74 -2.41
C GLN A 213 -10.36 3.22 -2.64
N GLY A 214 -10.74 3.80 -3.77
CA GLY A 214 -10.60 5.20 -4.12
C GLY A 214 -9.19 5.66 -4.49
N TRP A 215 -8.14 5.07 -3.91
CA TRP A 215 -6.76 5.49 -4.13
C TRP A 215 -6.34 5.57 -5.61
N PRO A 216 -6.75 4.67 -6.53
CA PRO A 216 -6.33 4.82 -7.93
C PRO A 216 -6.91 6.07 -8.58
N LEU A 217 -8.14 6.43 -8.21
CA LEU A 217 -8.81 7.61 -8.73
C LEU A 217 -8.20 8.90 -8.18
N THR A 218 -7.83 8.95 -6.90
CA THR A 218 -7.12 10.11 -6.32
C THR A 218 -5.73 10.27 -6.92
N ARG A 219 -5.05 9.14 -7.27
CA ARG A 219 -3.78 9.18 -8.02
C ARG A 219 -3.93 9.87 -9.37
N LEU A 220 -5.01 9.60 -10.10
CA LEU A 220 -5.26 10.27 -11.39
C LEU A 220 -5.42 11.78 -11.21
N ILE A 221 -6.11 12.24 -10.14
CA ILE A 221 -6.22 13.68 -9.81
C ILE A 221 -4.82 14.26 -9.59
N GLY A 222 -4.01 13.64 -8.72
CA GLY A 222 -2.65 14.10 -8.42
C GLY A 222 -1.77 14.16 -9.66
N ASN A 223 -1.83 13.14 -10.53
CA ASN A 223 -1.04 13.13 -11.77
C ASN A 223 -1.43 14.27 -12.71
N TYR A 224 -2.73 14.55 -12.84
CA TYR A 224 -3.16 15.70 -13.61
C TYR A 224 -2.59 17.01 -13.03
N LEU A 225 -2.66 17.19 -11.71
CA LEU A 225 -2.10 18.36 -11.03
C LEU A 225 -0.58 18.49 -11.23
N PHE A 226 0.16 17.38 -11.11
CA PHE A 226 1.62 17.41 -11.35
C PHE A 226 1.99 17.76 -12.79
N ARG A 227 1.14 17.43 -13.75
CA ARG A 227 1.33 17.85 -15.16
C ARG A 227 0.90 19.29 -15.40
N SER A 228 -0.21 19.74 -14.81
CA SER A 228 -0.75 21.08 -15.05
C SER A 228 -0.07 22.17 -14.24
N ILE A 229 0.20 21.93 -12.94
CA ILE A 229 0.75 22.94 -12.00
C ILE A 229 2.25 22.74 -11.82
N GLY A 230 2.72 21.49 -11.84
CA GLY A 230 4.13 21.13 -11.61
C GLY A 230 4.33 20.17 -10.44
N PRO A 231 5.58 19.66 -10.27
CA PRO A 231 5.90 18.59 -9.34
C PRO A 231 5.69 18.95 -7.85
N ASP A 232 5.74 20.25 -7.53
CA ASP A 232 5.61 20.74 -6.15
C ASP A 232 4.17 21.05 -5.73
N ALA A 233 3.17 20.86 -6.61
CA ALA A 233 1.77 21.22 -6.38
C ALA A 233 1.25 20.82 -4.98
N MET A 234 1.53 19.60 -4.51
CA MET A 234 1.05 19.15 -3.20
C MET A 234 1.92 19.63 -2.04
N LYS A 235 3.18 19.99 -2.28
CA LYS A 235 4.03 20.65 -1.27
C LYS A 235 3.56 22.08 -1.01
N ASP A 236 3.11 22.79 -2.05
CA ASP A 236 2.55 24.13 -1.92
C ASP A 236 1.25 24.13 -1.10
N VAL A 237 0.43 23.11 -1.26
CA VAL A 237 -0.76 22.91 -0.39
C VAL A 237 -0.33 22.64 1.06
N GLN A 238 0.66 21.78 1.28
CA GLN A 238 1.15 21.47 2.62
C GLN A 238 1.74 22.70 3.33
N SER A 239 2.50 23.54 2.60
CA SER A 239 3.10 24.78 3.16
C SER A 239 2.06 25.88 3.38
N GLY A 240 0.89 25.78 2.77
CA GLY A 240 -0.16 26.80 2.77
C GLY A 240 0.05 27.91 1.74
N ASP A 241 0.98 27.72 0.79
CA ASP A 241 1.22 28.64 -0.33
C ASP A 241 0.11 28.52 -1.41
N ALA A 242 -0.58 27.35 -1.46
CA ALA A 242 -1.74 27.10 -2.30
C ALA A 242 -2.86 26.41 -1.51
N LYS A 243 -4.06 26.36 -2.09
CA LYS A 243 -5.21 25.67 -1.53
C LYS A 243 -5.83 24.72 -2.55
N LEU A 244 -6.38 23.59 -2.08
CA LEU A 244 -7.15 22.68 -2.94
C LEU A 244 -8.37 23.33 -3.59
N THR A 245 -8.84 24.47 -3.04
CA THR A 245 -9.94 25.25 -3.59
C THR A 245 -9.51 26.27 -4.67
N ASP A 246 -8.23 26.40 -4.95
CA ASP A 246 -7.76 27.26 -6.03
C ASP A 246 -8.20 26.67 -7.39
N PRO A 247 -8.51 27.50 -8.39
CA PRO A 247 -9.14 27.04 -9.64
C PRO A 247 -8.36 25.93 -10.35
N GLU A 248 -7.04 26.01 -10.38
CA GLU A 248 -6.15 25.02 -11.01
C GLU A 248 -6.18 23.65 -10.32
N TYR A 249 -6.37 23.60 -9.00
CA TYR A 249 -6.54 22.36 -8.26
C TYR A 249 -7.92 21.74 -8.48
N VAL A 250 -8.96 22.58 -8.52
CA VAL A 250 -10.34 22.14 -8.85
C VAL A 250 -10.39 21.57 -10.27
N GLU A 251 -9.64 22.14 -11.21
CA GLU A 251 -9.53 21.63 -12.59
C GLU A 251 -9.03 20.19 -12.63
N GLY A 252 -8.03 19.84 -11.79
CA GLY A 252 -7.53 18.45 -11.69
C GLY A 252 -8.61 17.45 -11.25
N ALA A 253 -9.43 17.81 -10.26
CA ALA A 253 -10.57 17.00 -9.84
C ALA A 253 -11.65 16.93 -10.93
N GLN A 254 -11.91 18.04 -11.63
CA GLN A 254 -12.89 18.11 -12.72
C GLN A 254 -12.48 17.22 -13.89
N ALA A 255 -11.21 17.20 -14.27
CA ALA A 255 -10.70 16.34 -15.35
C ALA A 255 -11.03 14.86 -15.09
N ILE A 256 -10.90 14.39 -13.85
CA ILE A 256 -11.22 13.00 -13.50
C ILE A 256 -12.73 12.76 -13.34
N ALA A 257 -13.48 13.76 -12.86
CA ALA A 257 -14.95 13.72 -12.86
C ALA A 257 -15.52 13.59 -14.28
N ASP A 258 -14.90 14.27 -15.24
CA ASP A 258 -15.31 14.21 -16.67
C ASP A 258 -15.07 12.81 -17.26
N LEU A 259 -13.97 12.12 -16.95
CA LEU A 259 -13.78 10.72 -17.32
C LEU A 259 -14.90 9.84 -16.77
N GLY A 260 -15.28 10.05 -15.51
CA GLY A 260 -16.36 9.32 -14.85
C GLY A 260 -17.72 9.58 -15.52
N SER A 261 -18.08 10.85 -15.76
CA SER A 261 -19.33 11.26 -16.38
C SER A 261 -19.44 10.80 -17.83
N ALA A 262 -18.31 10.74 -18.54
CA ALA A 262 -18.20 10.15 -19.86
C ALA A 262 -18.25 8.62 -19.85
N GLY A 263 -18.26 7.95 -18.66
CA GLY A 263 -18.29 6.50 -18.51
C GLY A 263 -17.03 5.81 -19.01
N LEU A 264 -15.88 6.46 -18.94
CA LEU A 264 -14.60 5.95 -19.45
C LEU A 264 -13.94 4.96 -18.49
N PHE A 265 -14.39 4.89 -17.24
CA PHE A 265 -13.99 3.86 -16.28
C PHE A 265 -14.79 2.54 -16.42
N GLY A 266 -15.74 2.47 -17.36
CA GLY A 266 -16.66 1.36 -17.49
C GLY A 266 -17.72 1.32 -16.36
N GLU A 267 -18.65 0.36 -16.48
CA GLU A 267 -19.73 0.22 -15.50
C GLU A 267 -19.22 -0.29 -14.14
N GLY A 268 -19.81 0.21 -13.06
CA GLY A 268 -19.58 -0.29 -11.70
C GLY A 268 -18.27 0.17 -11.07
N VAL A 269 -17.58 1.19 -11.57
CA VAL A 269 -16.30 1.67 -11.03
C VAL A 269 -16.36 1.93 -9.53
N THR A 270 -17.43 2.53 -9.00
CA THR A 270 -17.56 2.89 -7.57
C THR A 270 -17.62 1.70 -6.62
N SER A 271 -17.96 0.52 -7.12
CA SER A 271 -18.04 -0.73 -6.35
C SER A 271 -16.96 -1.74 -6.74
N ARG A 272 -16.14 -1.43 -7.75
CA ARG A 272 -15.05 -2.29 -8.21
C ARG A 272 -13.90 -2.20 -7.23
N ASP A 273 -13.42 -3.36 -6.78
CA ASP A 273 -12.23 -3.50 -5.96
C ASP A 273 -10.96 -3.70 -6.81
N THR A 274 -9.80 -3.66 -6.16
CA THR A 274 -8.49 -3.80 -6.81
C THR A 274 -8.35 -5.14 -7.53
N ASP A 275 -8.79 -6.24 -6.93
CA ASP A 275 -8.68 -7.57 -7.54
C ASP A 275 -9.52 -7.67 -8.82
N THR A 276 -10.72 -7.10 -8.79
CA THR A 276 -11.60 -7.05 -9.96
C THR A 276 -11.01 -6.16 -11.06
N ALA A 277 -10.50 -4.97 -10.73
CA ALA A 277 -9.87 -4.08 -11.68
C ALA A 277 -8.63 -4.73 -12.32
N ASN A 278 -7.74 -5.29 -11.51
CA ASN A 278 -6.57 -6.02 -11.99
C ASN A 278 -6.96 -7.19 -12.90
N THR A 279 -7.96 -7.98 -12.52
CA THR A 279 -8.46 -9.11 -13.33
C THR A 279 -9.00 -8.65 -14.68
N GLN A 280 -9.74 -7.57 -14.74
CA GLN A 280 -10.25 -7.04 -16.00
C GLN A 280 -9.13 -6.66 -16.97
N PHE A 281 -8.06 -6.06 -16.48
CA PHE A 281 -6.89 -5.77 -17.31
C PHE A 281 -6.15 -7.05 -17.72
N LEU A 282 -5.80 -7.91 -16.76
CA LEU A 282 -5.02 -9.13 -16.97
C LEU A 282 -5.71 -10.14 -17.90
N THR A 283 -7.02 -10.08 -18.04
CA THR A 283 -7.82 -10.94 -18.95
C THR A 283 -8.11 -10.29 -20.31
N GLY A 284 -7.73 -9.02 -20.50
CA GLY A 284 -8.00 -8.27 -21.72
C GLY A 284 -9.44 -7.76 -21.85
N GLU A 285 -10.20 -7.73 -20.75
CA GLU A 285 -11.52 -7.11 -20.70
C GLU A 285 -11.42 -5.58 -20.71
N ALA A 286 -10.39 -5.03 -20.06
CA ALA A 286 -10.05 -3.61 -20.06
C ALA A 286 -8.78 -3.35 -20.88
N ALA A 287 -8.75 -2.19 -21.56
CA ALA A 287 -7.63 -1.77 -22.39
C ALA A 287 -6.49 -1.15 -21.59
N MET A 288 -6.81 -0.42 -20.53
CA MET A 288 -5.85 0.31 -19.69
C MET A 288 -6.20 0.20 -18.20
N THR A 289 -5.19 0.36 -17.34
CA THR A 289 -5.32 0.60 -15.90
C THR A 289 -4.19 1.49 -15.42
N TYR A 290 -4.47 2.45 -14.54
CA TYR A 290 -3.44 3.18 -13.81
C TYR A 290 -3.01 2.34 -12.61
N ASN A 291 -1.74 1.97 -12.56
CA ASN A 291 -1.21 1.16 -11.47
C ASN A 291 0.30 1.40 -11.31
N GLY A 292 0.84 1.04 -10.18
CA GLY A 292 2.28 1.13 -9.97
C GLY A 292 3.02 -0.14 -10.38
N SER A 293 4.37 -0.08 -10.31
CA SER A 293 5.23 -1.22 -10.65
C SER A 293 5.09 -2.42 -9.71
N TRP A 294 4.41 -2.29 -8.55
CA TRP A 294 3.99 -3.46 -7.75
C TRP A 294 3.10 -4.44 -8.54
N PHE A 295 2.43 -3.97 -9.59
CA PHE A 295 1.59 -4.81 -10.46
C PHE A 295 2.41 -5.78 -11.31
N LEU A 296 3.74 -5.61 -11.40
CA LEU A 296 4.65 -6.54 -12.07
C LEU A 296 4.52 -7.97 -11.55
N ALA A 297 4.27 -8.16 -10.25
CA ALA A 297 4.05 -9.49 -9.68
C ALA A 297 2.88 -10.23 -10.34
N ASN A 298 1.80 -9.52 -10.66
CA ASN A 298 0.64 -10.08 -11.36
C ASN A 298 0.89 -10.22 -12.87
N LEU A 299 1.57 -9.25 -13.47
CA LEU A 299 1.85 -9.20 -14.91
C LEU A 299 2.85 -10.27 -15.35
N ASN A 300 3.83 -10.57 -14.50
CA ASN A 300 4.85 -11.59 -14.74
C ASN A 300 4.33 -13.02 -14.46
N ASP A 301 3.20 -13.17 -13.76
CA ASP A 301 2.59 -14.48 -13.51
C ASP A 301 1.70 -14.94 -14.68
N PRO A 302 2.11 -15.95 -15.47
CA PRO A 302 1.33 -16.43 -16.62
C PRO A 302 0.02 -17.11 -16.18
N ALA A 303 -0.17 -17.42 -14.91
CA ALA A 303 -1.42 -17.92 -14.40
C ALA A 303 -2.47 -16.80 -14.25
N GLN A 304 -2.06 -15.57 -14.05
CA GLN A 304 -2.90 -14.39 -13.92
C GLN A 304 -2.98 -13.60 -15.24
N ASN A 305 -1.84 -13.25 -15.80
CA ASN A 305 -1.73 -12.50 -17.06
C ASN A 305 -2.13 -13.36 -18.27
N ARG A 306 -3.36 -13.20 -18.73
CA ARG A 306 -3.93 -13.94 -19.90
C ARG A 306 -3.67 -13.24 -21.23
N ILE A 307 -3.31 -11.95 -21.22
CA ILE A 307 -3.02 -11.19 -22.43
C ILE A 307 -1.59 -11.45 -22.94
N GLY A 308 -0.72 -11.96 -22.07
CA GLY A 308 0.70 -12.22 -22.36
C GLY A 308 1.57 -10.99 -22.13
N GLU A 309 2.77 -11.23 -21.61
CA GLU A 309 3.75 -10.20 -21.25
C GLU A 309 4.08 -9.29 -22.46
N GLU A 310 4.24 -9.87 -23.65
CA GLU A 310 4.56 -9.14 -24.88
C GLU A 310 3.48 -8.13 -25.32
N ASN A 311 2.24 -8.34 -24.87
CA ASN A 311 1.10 -7.47 -25.17
C ASN A 311 0.87 -6.37 -24.12
N VAL A 312 1.66 -6.36 -23.04
CA VAL A 312 1.59 -5.32 -22.02
C VAL A 312 2.57 -4.18 -22.35
N GLY A 313 2.10 -2.95 -22.25
CA GLY A 313 2.93 -1.75 -22.29
C GLY A 313 2.76 -0.96 -21.00
N PHE A 314 3.73 -0.09 -20.71
CA PHE A 314 3.72 0.82 -19.56
C PHE A 314 4.16 2.20 -20.05
N LEU A 315 3.46 3.24 -19.64
CA LEU A 315 3.77 4.62 -20.02
C LEU A 315 3.55 5.59 -18.85
N PRO A 316 4.31 6.71 -18.79
CA PRO A 316 4.08 7.76 -17.83
C PRO A 316 2.70 8.39 -18.04
N PHE A 317 2.16 9.00 -16.98
CA PHE A 317 0.96 9.82 -17.14
C PHE A 317 1.21 10.92 -18.19
N PRO A 318 0.28 11.11 -19.15
CA PRO A 318 0.47 12.04 -20.26
C PRO A 318 0.65 13.50 -19.85
N ASP A 319 1.28 14.30 -20.71
CA ASP A 319 1.41 15.74 -20.52
C ASP A 319 0.05 16.45 -20.61
N VAL A 320 -0.14 17.50 -19.81
CA VAL A 320 -1.27 18.43 -19.94
C VAL A 320 -0.82 19.62 -20.77
N GLU A 321 -1.57 19.99 -21.81
CA GLU A 321 -1.19 21.08 -22.70
C GLU A 321 -1.06 22.41 -21.93
N GLY A 322 0.09 23.04 -22.03
CA GLY A 322 0.39 24.30 -21.34
C GLY A 322 0.73 24.13 -19.86
N GLY A 323 0.81 22.92 -19.37
CA GLY A 323 1.21 22.65 -17.99
C GLY A 323 2.71 22.84 -17.72
N GLU A 324 3.08 22.91 -16.45
CA GLU A 324 4.45 23.15 -15.98
C GLU A 324 5.22 21.87 -15.68
N GLY A 325 4.55 20.72 -15.56
CA GLY A 325 5.15 19.42 -15.39
C GLY A 325 5.23 18.62 -16.69
N ASP A 326 6.06 17.59 -16.72
CA ASP A 326 6.26 16.75 -17.88
C ASP A 326 6.38 15.25 -17.54
N ARG A 327 6.44 14.39 -18.55
CA ARG A 327 6.43 12.95 -18.46
C ARG A 327 7.70 12.33 -17.89
N SER A 328 8.80 13.08 -17.75
CA SER A 328 10.01 12.62 -17.08
C SER A 328 9.86 12.60 -15.54
N GLN A 329 8.83 13.25 -15.02
CA GLN A 329 8.51 13.30 -13.61
C GLN A 329 7.52 12.17 -13.25
N TRP A 330 7.99 11.19 -12.51
CA TRP A 330 7.23 10.00 -12.15
C TRP A 330 6.71 10.06 -10.73
N PRO A 331 5.43 9.76 -10.49
CA PRO A 331 5.01 9.44 -9.13
C PRO A 331 5.75 8.20 -8.65
N ALA A 332 6.39 8.35 -7.48
CA ALA A 332 7.15 7.25 -6.87
C ALA A 332 6.81 7.09 -5.40
N ASN A 333 6.91 5.85 -4.93
CA ASN A 333 6.75 5.51 -3.53
C ASN A 333 7.68 4.35 -3.14
N ALA A 334 7.98 4.22 -1.87
CA ALA A 334 8.79 3.13 -1.33
C ALA A 334 7.93 1.97 -0.79
N GLY A 335 6.78 1.74 -1.42
CA GLY A 335 5.79 0.77 -0.98
C GLY A 335 4.89 1.29 0.13
N ALA A 336 4.10 0.40 0.71
CA ALA A 336 3.33 0.71 1.91
C ALA A 336 4.27 0.95 3.10
N ALA A 337 3.91 1.88 3.99
CA ALA A 337 4.70 2.16 5.19
C ALA A 337 4.86 0.88 6.03
N THR A 338 6.04 0.29 6.01
CA THR A 338 6.34 -0.93 6.77
C THR A 338 7.22 -0.59 7.95
N ALA A 339 6.58 -0.38 9.09
CA ALA A 339 7.21 0.02 10.34
C ALA A 339 7.59 -1.20 11.21
N MET A 340 8.45 -0.99 12.18
CA MET A 340 8.86 -1.99 13.17
C MET A 340 8.59 -1.45 14.57
N SER A 341 8.06 -2.29 15.45
CA SER A 341 7.77 -1.93 16.84
C SER A 341 9.06 -1.68 17.63
N ALA A 342 9.20 -0.49 18.20
CA ALA A 342 10.34 -0.16 19.08
C ALA A 342 10.39 -1.10 20.30
N LYS A 343 9.22 -1.49 20.82
CA LYS A 343 9.12 -2.40 21.96
C LYS A 343 9.53 -3.85 21.64
N ALA A 344 9.23 -4.31 20.41
CA ALA A 344 9.54 -5.66 19.99
C ALA A 344 10.98 -5.82 19.47
N TYR A 345 11.73 -4.72 19.34
CA TYR A 345 13.09 -4.75 18.83
C TYR A 345 14.03 -5.43 19.84
N THR A 346 14.69 -6.49 19.40
CA THR A 346 15.67 -7.30 20.14
C THR A 346 16.86 -7.60 19.25
N ASP A 347 17.94 -8.19 19.79
CA ASP A 347 19.09 -8.61 18.98
C ASP A 347 18.68 -9.56 17.86
N GLY A 348 17.77 -10.53 18.12
CA GLY A 348 17.27 -11.45 17.11
C GLY A 348 16.43 -10.77 16.01
N VAL A 349 15.74 -9.67 16.32
CA VAL A 349 15.08 -8.83 15.32
C VAL A 349 16.12 -8.06 14.50
N GLY A 350 17.22 -7.62 15.11
CA GLY A 350 18.37 -7.02 14.43
C GLY A 350 19.03 -8.00 13.45
N ASP A 351 19.20 -9.25 13.82
CA ASP A 351 19.73 -10.29 12.93
C ASP A 351 18.81 -10.48 11.70
N TRP A 352 17.49 -10.57 11.91
CA TRP A 352 16.50 -10.59 10.82
C TRP A 352 16.59 -9.35 9.92
N LEU A 353 16.70 -8.17 10.53
CA LEU A 353 16.78 -6.91 9.80
C LEU A 353 18.05 -6.84 8.93
N SER A 354 19.19 -7.33 9.44
CA SER A 354 20.43 -7.44 8.66
C SER A 354 20.26 -8.40 7.48
N CYS A 355 19.72 -9.60 7.72
CA CYS A 355 19.50 -10.56 6.67
C CYS A 355 18.55 -10.03 5.58
N ILE A 356 17.47 -9.34 5.97
CA ILE A 356 16.54 -8.69 5.04
C ILE A 356 17.28 -7.65 4.22
N ALA A 357 18.03 -6.73 4.84
CA ALA A 357 18.73 -5.65 4.13
C ALA A 357 19.72 -6.20 3.08
N GLU A 358 20.44 -7.24 3.42
CA GLU A 358 21.46 -7.85 2.55
C GLU A 358 20.87 -8.69 1.39
N ASN A 359 19.69 -9.30 1.56
CA ASN A 359 19.22 -10.33 0.63
C ASN A 359 17.91 -9.97 -0.10
N TYR A 360 17.05 -9.13 0.48
CA TYR A 360 15.71 -8.87 -0.04
C TYR A 360 15.72 -8.32 -1.48
N GLY A 361 16.63 -7.38 -1.77
CA GLY A 361 16.68 -6.75 -3.09
C GLY A 361 16.84 -7.73 -4.24
N SER A 362 17.85 -8.59 -4.15
CA SER A 362 18.15 -9.60 -5.17
C SER A 362 17.07 -10.68 -5.21
N SER A 363 16.60 -11.12 -4.04
CA SER A 363 15.60 -12.20 -3.92
C SER A 363 14.24 -11.79 -4.48
N ALA A 364 13.72 -10.60 -4.15
CA ALA A 364 12.44 -10.11 -4.64
C ALA A 364 12.46 -9.88 -6.17
N LEU A 365 13.56 -9.37 -6.70
CA LEU A 365 13.73 -9.21 -8.14
C LEU A 365 13.76 -10.56 -8.86
N GLN A 366 14.51 -11.53 -8.31
CA GLN A 366 14.64 -12.86 -8.91
C GLN A 366 13.35 -13.68 -8.86
N ASN A 367 12.62 -13.64 -7.76
CA ASN A 367 11.48 -14.52 -7.52
C ASN A 367 10.15 -13.93 -8.00
N GLN A 368 10.00 -12.62 -7.88
CA GLN A 368 8.73 -11.93 -8.16
C GLN A 368 8.84 -10.88 -9.28
N GLY A 369 10.06 -10.57 -9.74
CA GLY A 369 10.28 -9.49 -10.70
C GLY A 369 9.93 -8.11 -10.13
N VAL A 370 9.98 -7.95 -8.82
CA VAL A 370 9.61 -6.72 -8.10
C VAL A 370 10.87 -5.90 -7.80
N ILE A 371 10.78 -4.61 -8.06
CA ILE A 371 11.84 -3.64 -7.71
C ILE A 371 11.63 -3.21 -6.27
N SER A 372 12.67 -3.34 -5.45
CA SER A 372 12.70 -2.85 -4.07
C SER A 372 13.64 -1.67 -3.91
N GLY A 373 13.60 -1.02 -2.76
CA GLY A 373 14.58 0.02 -2.40
C GLY A 373 15.83 -0.55 -1.71
N PHE A 374 16.04 -1.86 -1.72
CA PHE A 374 17.27 -2.49 -1.27
C PHE A 374 18.24 -2.72 -2.42
N ALA A 375 19.54 -2.73 -2.12
CA ALA A 375 20.59 -3.01 -3.10
C ALA A 375 20.48 -4.45 -3.63
N LEU A 376 20.99 -4.64 -4.85
CA LEU A 376 21.17 -5.98 -5.44
C LEU A 376 22.57 -6.47 -5.07
N ASN A 377 22.67 -7.26 -4.00
CA ASN A 377 23.93 -7.79 -3.50
C ASN A 377 24.35 -9.10 -4.17
N GLU A 378 23.45 -9.69 -4.97
CA GLU A 378 23.70 -10.85 -5.82
C GLU A 378 23.33 -10.55 -7.27
N GLU A 379 23.99 -11.25 -8.21
CA GLU A 379 23.64 -11.15 -9.63
C GLU A 379 22.29 -11.81 -9.91
N VAL A 380 21.34 -11.03 -10.41
CA VAL A 380 20.01 -11.52 -10.79
C VAL A 380 19.99 -11.83 -12.27
N SER A 381 19.62 -13.05 -12.62
CA SER A 381 19.50 -13.52 -14.01
C SER A 381 18.02 -13.63 -14.40
N ASP A 382 17.77 -13.61 -15.72
CA ASP A 382 16.43 -13.84 -16.28
C ASP A 382 15.34 -12.89 -15.74
N VAL A 383 15.71 -11.60 -15.53
CA VAL A 383 14.75 -10.56 -15.13
C VAL A 383 13.61 -10.48 -16.17
N PRO A 384 12.34 -10.52 -15.75
CA PRO A 384 11.20 -10.42 -16.66
C PRO A 384 11.28 -9.16 -17.54
N ALA A 385 10.85 -9.25 -18.80
CA ALA A 385 11.00 -8.14 -19.74
C ALA A 385 10.23 -6.89 -19.33
N LEU A 386 9.04 -7.02 -18.72
CA LEU A 386 8.30 -5.88 -18.20
C LEU A 386 9.01 -5.21 -17.01
N THR A 387 9.65 -6.00 -16.15
CA THR A 387 10.45 -5.44 -15.03
C THR A 387 11.63 -4.64 -15.57
N THR A 388 12.31 -5.14 -16.64
CA THR A 388 13.39 -4.39 -17.29
C THR A 388 12.92 -3.06 -17.84
N VAL A 389 11.75 -3.02 -18.50
CA VAL A 389 11.16 -1.77 -19.01
C VAL A 389 10.90 -0.78 -17.88
N VAL A 390 10.36 -1.23 -16.75
CA VAL A 390 10.11 -0.34 -15.60
C VAL A 390 11.43 0.16 -14.99
N GLN A 391 12.44 -0.70 -14.88
CA GLN A 391 13.78 -0.29 -14.41
C GLN A 391 14.42 0.78 -15.31
N GLU A 392 14.22 0.70 -16.64
CA GLU A 392 14.67 1.72 -17.57
C GLU A 392 14.00 3.07 -17.24
N TYR A 393 12.67 3.10 -17.05
CA TYR A 393 11.97 4.33 -16.67
C TYR A 393 12.42 4.87 -15.30
N VAL A 394 12.65 4.02 -14.30
CA VAL A 394 13.19 4.43 -13.00
C VAL A 394 14.55 5.08 -13.15
N ASN A 395 15.41 4.53 -14.04
CA ASN A 395 16.76 5.06 -14.31
C ASN A 395 16.75 6.35 -15.14
N GLU A 396 15.73 6.55 -15.98
CA GLU A 396 15.55 7.72 -16.84
C GLU A 396 14.76 8.84 -16.16
N ALA A 397 14.15 8.59 -15.01
CA ALA A 397 13.38 9.60 -14.29
C ALA A 397 14.29 10.74 -13.83
N ASP A 398 14.03 11.95 -14.33
CA ASP A 398 14.75 13.16 -13.92
C ASP A 398 14.32 13.59 -12.51
N GLU A 399 13.03 13.42 -12.19
CA GLU A 399 12.46 13.79 -10.90
C GLU A 399 11.32 12.82 -10.53
N THR A 400 11.24 12.50 -9.24
CA THR A 400 10.10 11.76 -8.69
C THR A 400 9.20 12.70 -7.90
N VAL A 401 7.89 12.54 -8.05
CA VAL A 401 6.87 13.30 -7.32
C VAL A 401 6.14 12.40 -6.34
N LEU A 402 5.58 13.00 -5.30
CA LEU A 402 4.72 12.31 -4.35
C LEU A 402 3.32 12.16 -4.94
N TRP A 403 2.53 11.24 -4.41
CA TRP A 403 1.13 11.09 -4.82
C TRP A 403 0.21 12.10 -4.13
N PHE A 404 -1.00 12.26 -4.63
CA PHE A 404 -1.95 13.30 -4.23
C PHE A 404 -2.13 13.43 -2.70
N GLU A 405 -2.40 12.32 -2.02
CA GLU A 405 -2.64 12.32 -0.58
C GLU A 405 -1.37 12.09 0.26
N ALA A 406 -0.20 12.04 -0.36
CA ALA A 406 1.05 11.72 0.35
C ALA A 406 1.30 12.60 1.58
N LEU A 407 0.89 13.86 1.52
CA LEU A 407 1.13 14.86 2.54
C LEU A 407 -0.13 15.19 3.39
N PHE A 408 -1.25 14.51 3.16
CA PHE A 408 -2.46 14.68 3.94
C PHE A 408 -2.37 14.00 5.31
N ASP A 409 -3.18 14.48 6.25
CA ASP A 409 -3.46 13.74 7.49
C ASP A 409 -4.36 12.52 7.24
N ALA A 410 -4.51 11.66 8.24
CA ALA A 410 -5.26 10.40 8.10
C ALA A 410 -6.74 10.61 7.75
N LYS A 411 -7.37 11.67 8.29
CA LYS A 411 -8.78 11.97 8.01
C LYS A 411 -8.93 12.46 6.59
N THR A 412 -8.15 13.44 6.18
CA THR A 412 -8.18 14.01 4.83
C THR A 412 -7.90 12.94 3.77
N THR A 413 -6.91 12.05 4.03
CA THR A 413 -6.62 10.89 3.16
C THR A 413 -7.84 9.98 3.03
N SER A 414 -8.46 9.61 4.15
CA SER A 414 -9.65 8.74 4.16
C SER A 414 -10.83 9.37 3.42
N ASP A 415 -11.06 10.67 3.62
CA ASP A 415 -12.16 11.38 2.98
C ASP A 415 -11.90 11.59 1.48
N ALA A 416 -10.65 11.82 1.07
CA ALA A 416 -10.27 11.87 -0.34
C ALA A 416 -10.60 10.56 -1.05
N GLN A 417 -10.15 9.43 -0.50
CA GLN A 417 -10.37 8.11 -1.08
C GLN A 417 -11.83 7.66 -1.06
N THR A 418 -12.58 8.02 -0.02
CA THR A 418 -14.00 7.66 0.08
C THR A 418 -14.87 8.49 -0.87
N ASN A 419 -14.64 9.81 -0.92
CA ASN A 419 -15.50 10.73 -1.65
C ASN A 419 -15.20 10.77 -3.16
N VAL A 420 -14.02 10.32 -3.62
CA VAL A 420 -13.70 10.28 -5.06
C VAL A 420 -14.68 9.42 -5.85
N SER A 421 -15.28 8.40 -5.23
CA SER A 421 -16.34 7.61 -5.85
C SER A 421 -17.60 8.43 -6.14
N LEU A 422 -17.93 9.39 -5.27
CA LEU A 422 -19.02 10.34 -5.50
C LEU A 422 -18.66 11.33 -6.62
N LEU A 423 -17.41 11.79 -6.67
CA LEU A 423 -16.92 12.66 -7.72
C LEU A 423 -17.09 12.01 -9.10
N VAL A 424 -16.55 10.82 -9.32
CA VAL A 424 -16.58 10.14 -10.64
C VAL A 424 -17.97 9.62 -11.02
N SER A 425 -18.88 9.46 -10.07
CA SER A 425 -20.28 9.10 -10.33
C SER A 425 -21.21 10.30 -10.54
N GLY A 426 -20.71 11.53 -10.38
CA GLY A 426 -21.51 12.76 -10.46
C GLY A 426 -22.38 13.03 -9.22
N GLY A 427 -22.13 12.36 -8.11
CA GLY A 427 -22.78 12.58 -6.83
C GLY A 427 -22.22 13.77 -6.05
N MET A 428 -21.02 14.24 -6.42
CA MET A 428 -20.33 15.40 -5.82
C MET A 428 -19.64 16.18 -6.95
N SER A 429 -19.65 17.51 -6.89
CA SER A 429 -18.90 18.35 -7.84
C SER A 429 -17.41 18.38 -7.48
N ALA A 430 -16.55 18.76 -8.44
CA ALA A 430 -15.13 18.93 -8.20
C ALA A 430 -14.85 20.02 -7.16
N GLU A 431 -15.61 21.13 -7.21
CA GLU A 431 -15.51 22.20 -6.24
C GLU A 431 -15.87 21.73 -4.83
N ASP A 432 -16.99 20.97 -4.68
CA ASP A 432 -17.41 20.45 -3.37
C ASP A 432 -16.41 19.41 -2.82
N TYR A 433 -15.85 18.56 -3.70
CA TYR A 433 -14.84 17.57 -3.34
C TYR A 433 -13.58 18.25 -2.78
N MET A 434 -13.01 19.18 -3.55
CA MET A 434 -11.80 19.89 -3.14
C MET A 434 -12.04 20.80 -1.93
N ALA A 435 -13.23 21.42 -1.81
CA ALA A 435 -13.59 22.21 -0.64
C ALA A 435 -13.73 21.37 0.64
N ALA A 436 -14.25 20.15 0.53
CA ALA A 436 -14.33 19.24 1.67
C ALA A 436 -12.94 18.86 2.16
N LEU A 437 -12.02 18.49 1.25
CA LEU A 437 -10.64 18.15 1.61
C LEU A 437 -9.87 19.35 2.19
N GLN A 438 -10.06 20.55 1.63
CA GLN A 438 -9.44 21.76 2.16
C GLN A 438 -9.94 22.06 3.59
N ALA A 439 -11.23 21.87 3.84
CA ALA A 439 -11.80 22.07 5.17
C ALA A 439 -11.25 21.06 6.20
N ASP A 440 -10.90 19.86 5.78
CA ASP A 440 -10.25 18.86 6.63
C ASP A 440 -8.80 19.25 6.94
N LEU A 441 -8.04 19.66 5.92
CA LEU A 441 -6.68 20.19 6.10
C LEU A 441 -6.63 21.42 7.02
N ASP A 442 -7.57 22.36 6.86
CA ASP A 442 -7.67 23.56 7.70
C ASP A 442 -8.00 23.22 9.18
N GLN A 443 -8.59 22.05 9.47
CA GLN A 443 -8.87 21.57 10.82
C GLN A 443 -7.69 20.78 11.43
N ALA A 444 -6.82 20.22 10.61
CA ALA A 444 -5.67 19.43 11.06
C ALA A 444 -4.48 20.33 11.47
N GLN A 445 -4.45 21.61 11.05
CA GLN A 445 -3.46 22.64 11.42
C GLN A 445 -3.81 23.28 12.77
#